data_f0d995e9eb973daf6ca85395fb5355fb
#
_entry.id   f0d995e9eb973daf6ca85395fb5355fb
#
_cell.length_a   1.000
_cell.length_b   1.000
_cell.length_c   1.000
_cell.angle_alpha   90.00
_cell.angle_beta   90.00
_cell.angle_gamma   90.00
#
_symmetry.space_group_name_H-M   'P 1'
#
loop_
_entity.id
_entity.type
_entity.pdbx_description
1 polymer ?
#
loop_
_entity_poly.entity_id
_entity_poly.type
_entity_poly.pdbx_seq_one_letter_code
_entity_poly.pdbx_strand_id
1 'polypeptide(L)'
;EETIRFVIGPDNAVIADLSEELPGKGIRLLGYRGTLEESLRDGTFIRLFVKDRLDDEPFISASFLDKIESQLMDKVLGLIGLARRAGAVLNGFSKVESSLKSGKCELLLTASDGAEDGRMKMTRLAEAVQCQQVTFLPSARLSMALGQTNVIHASIIGSGWAQRLNASIDRLSLYVNGHEAA
;
A
#
# COMPACT_ATOMS: atom_id res chain seq x y z
N GLU A 1 5.90 3.97 9.46
CA GLU A 1 5.59 5.36 9.85
C GLU A 1 4.09 5.59 9.80
N GLU A 2 3.53 6.02 10.93
CA GLU A 2 2.08 6.24 11.09
C GLU A 2 1.63 7.62 10.58
N THR A 3 2.56 8.47 10.13
CA THR A 3 2.24 9.83 9.70
C THR A 3 2.35 10.02 8.19
N ILE A 4 1.53 10.93 7.66
CA ILE A 4 1.61 11.44 6.29
C ILE A 4 1.99 12.91 6.35
N ARG A 5 2.94 13.30 5.49
CA ARG A 5 3.30 14.69 5.26
C ARG A 5 2.34 15.31 4.24
N PHE A 6 1.88 16.52 4.53
CA PHE A 6 1.02 17.29 3.63
C PHE A 6 1.69 18.63 3.33
N VAL A 7 1.63 19.05 2.08
CA VAL A 7 2.17 20.34 1.60
C VAL A 7 1.11 21.09 0.81
N ILE A 8 1.30 22.38 0.64
CA ILE A 8 0.47 23.19 -0.26
C ILE A 8 1.19 23.30 -1.59
N GLY A 9 0.51 22.87 -2.66
CA GLY A 9 0.97 23.00 -4.03
C GLY A 9 0.81 24.41 -4.61
N PRO A 10 1.27 24.62 -5.86
CA PRO A 10 1.21 25.92 -6.54
C PRO A 10 -0.20 26.49 -6.65
N ASP A 11 -1.20 25.62 -6.85
CA ASP A 11 -2.61 25.98 -7.01
C ASP A 11 -3.34 26.13 -5.68
N ASN A 12 -2.62 26.37 -4.60
CA ASN A 12 -3.15 26.39 -3.23
C ASN A 12 -3.86 25.09 -2.80
N ALA A 13 -3.66 24.01 -3.52
CA ALA A 13 -4.21 22.69 -3.19
C ALA A 13 -3.36 21.97 -2.14
N VAL A 14 -4.00 21.33 -1.17
CA VAL A 14 -3.30 20.42 -0.24
C VAL A 14 -2.95 19.12 -0.96
N ILE A 15 -1.70 18.71 -0.86
CA ILE A 15 -1.14 17.50 -1.49
C ILE A 15 -0.54 16.60 -0.41
N ALA A 16 -0.86 15.32 -0.46
CA ALA A 16 -0.19 14.31 0.36
C ALA A 16 1.18 13.97 -0.24
N ASP A 17 2.24 14.25 0.49
CA ASP A 17 3.62 13.97 0.09
C ASP A 17 4.11 12.66 0.70
N LEU A 18 3.69 11.57 0.11
CA LEU A 18 4.01 10.21 0.60
C LEU A 18 5.49 9.84 0.43
N SER A 19 6.24 10.56 -0.39
CA SER A 19 7.67 10.32 -0.66
C SER A 19 8.56 11.31 0.05
N GLU A 20 7.98 12.37 0.64
CA GLU A 20 8.68 13.47 1.33
C GLU A 20 9.67 14.25 0.45
N GLU A 21 9.37 14.31 -0.85
CA GLU A 21 10.23 14.94 -1.85
C GLU A 21 9.75 16.34 -2.27
N LEU A 22 8.49 16.69 -1.95
CA LEU A 22 7.93 17.96 -2.38
C LEU A 22 8.53 19.13 -1.57
N PRO A 23 8.74 20.29 -2.20
CA PRO A 23 9.25 21.46 -1.50
C PRO A 23 8.23 22.03 -0.50
N GLY A 24 8.71 22.80 0.46
CA GLY A 24 7.88 23.50 1.45
C GLY A 24 7.96 22.88 2.84
N LYS A 25 7.46 23.63 3.85
CA LYS A 25 7.54 23.24 5.27
C LYS A 25 6.70 22.00 5.60
N GLY A 26 5.59 21.78 4.93
CA GLY A 26 4.68 20.66 5.18
C GLY A 26 4.20 20.51 6.62
N ILE A 27 3.09 19.80 6.80
CA ILE A 27 2.53 19.40 8.09
C ILE A 27 2.46 17.88 8.12
N ARG A 28 2.76 17.25 9.27
CA ARG A 28 2.63 15.82 9.46
C ARG A 28 1.45 15.52 10.35
N LEU A 29 0.58 14.63 9.90
CA LEU A 29 -0.58 14.16 10.64
C LEU A 29 -0.61 12.63 10.62
N LEU A 30 -1.34 12.04 11.56
CA LEU A 30 -1.60 10.61 11.56
C LEU A 30 -2.24 10.18 10.24
N GLY A 31 -1.67 9.15 9.66
CA GLY A 31 -2.02 8.65 8.35
C GLY A 31 -3.17 7.65 8.36
N TYR A 32 -4.18 7.86 9.19
CA TYR A 32 -5.39 7.04 9.25
C TYR A 32 -6.51 7.73 8.50
N ARG A 33 -7.15 7.02 7.56
CA ARG A 33 -8.24 7.58 6.75
C ARG A 33 -9.37 8.16 7.62
N GLY A 34 -9.78 7.42 8.66
CA GLY A 34 -10.84 7.86 9.58
C GLY A 34 -10.49 9.15 10.32
N THR A 35 -9.28 9.26 10.87
CA THR A 35 -8.80 10.46 11.57
C THR A 35 -8.70 11.67 10.64
N LEU A 36 -8.22 11.46 9.41
CA LEU A 36 -8.17 12.54 8.40
C LEU A 36 -9.59 12.97 7.98
N GLU A 37 -10.51 12.04 7.80
CA GLU A 37 -11.90 12.33 7.46
C GLU A 37 -12.59 13.14 8.56
N GLU A 38 -12.39 12.80 9.81
CA GLU A 38 -12.90 13.54 10.97
C GLU A 38 -12.33 14.96 11.02
N SER A 39 -11.01 15.10 10.89
CA SER A 39 -10.34 16.40 10.92
C SER A 39 -10.71 17.31 9.74
N LEU A 40 -11.06 16.73 8.59
CA LEU A 40 -11.62 17.46 7.45
C LEU A 40 -13.04 17.94 7.74
N ARG A 41 -13.86 17.09 8.37
CA ARG A 41 -15.26 17.40 8.69
C ARG A 41 -15.38 18.52 9.73
N ASP A 42 -14.53 18.54 10.75
CA ASP A 42 -14.57 19.55 11.82
C ASP A 42 -13.72 20.80 11.49
N GLY A 43 -13.05 20.81 10.33
CA GLY A 43 -12.22 21.91 9.86
C GLY A 43 -10.86 22.02 10.57
N THR A 44 -10.49 21.09 11.46
CA THR A 44 -9.19 21.10 12.16
C THR A 44 -8.06 20.96 11.18
N PHE A 45 -8.21 20.08 10.17
CA PHE A 45 -7.20 19.86 9.13
C PHE A 45 -6.83 21.17 8.41
N ILE A 46 -7.82 21.92 7.96
CA ILE A 46 -7.61 23.20 7.23
C ILE A 46 -6.97 24.25 8.15
N ARG A 47 -7.43 24.35 9.40
CA ARG A 47 -6.88 25.32 10.37
C ARG A 47 -5.37 25.19 10.59
N LEU A 48 -4.81 23.99 10.46
CA LEU A 48 -3.37 23.77 10.58
C LEU A 48 -2.56 24.43 9.45
N PHE A 49 -3.16 24.60 8.27
CA PHE A 49 -2.51 25.27 7.14
C PHE A 49 -2.72 26.78 7.15
N VAL A 50 -3.87 27.26 7.61
CA VAL A 50 -4.20 28.70 7.65
C VAL A 50 -3.35 29.44 8.68
N LYS A 51 -2.93 28.80 9.76
CA LYS A 51 -2.18 29.43 10.85
C LYS A 51 -0.86 30.11 10.40
N ASP A 52 -0.27 29.62 9.31
CA ASP A 52 1.01 30.13 8.78
C ASP A 52 0.86 30.91 7.46
N ARG A 53 -0.35 31.11 6.92
CA ARG A 53 -0.61 31.81 5.64
C ARG A 53 -1.79 32.77 5.77
N LEU A 54 -1.61 33.99 5.37
CA LEU A 54 -2.56 35.09 5.61
C LEU A 54 -3.53 35.37 4.46
N ASP A 55 -3.35 34.79 3.27
CA ASP A 55 -4.03 35.33 2.09
C ASP A 55 -5.13 34.48 1.46
N ASP A 56 -5.06 33.12 1.51
CA ASP A 56 -6.09 32.27 0.92
C ASP A 56 -6.26 30.94 1.68
N GLU A 57 -7.51 30.50 1.87
CA GLU A 57 -7.83 29.20 2.42
C GLU A 57 -7.40 28.07 1.45
N PRO A 58 -6.64 27.06 1.91
CA PRO A 58 -6.15 26.01 1.03
C PRO A 58 -7.31 25.14 0.52
N PHE A 59 -7.22 24.76 -0.76
CA PHE A 59 -8.21 23.93 -1.42
C PHE A 59 -7.94 22.44 -1.15
N ILE A 60 -9.00 21.72 -0.79
CA ILE A 60 -8.99 20.26 -0.65
C ILE A 60 -10.00 19.66 -1.61
N SER A 61 -9.52 18.78 -2.52
CA SER A 61 -10.41 18.13 -3.48
C SER A 61 -11.35 17.14 -2.80
N ALA A 62 -12.58 16.98 -3.32
CA ALA A 62 -13.54 16.00 -2.80
C ALA A 62 -12.99 14.55 -2.79
N SER A 63 -12.08 14.23 -3.72
CA SER A 63 -11.42 12.92 -3.80
C SER A 63 -10.08 12.86 -3.07
N PHE A 64 -9.79 13.75 -2.14
CA PHE A 64 -8.48 13.86 -1.50
C PHE A 64 -8.04 12.57 -0.81
N LEU A 65 -8.91 12.02 0.03
CA LEU A 65 -8.62 10.77 0.76
C LEU A 65 -8.48 9.56 -0.18
N ASP A 66 -9.31 9.48 -1.21
CA ASP A 66 -9.23 8.41 -2.21
C ASP A 66 -7.95 8.48 -3.04
N LYS A 67 -7.45 9.69 -3.31
CA LYS A 67 -6.15 9.90 -3.96
C LYS A 67 -4.99 9.40 -3.12
N ILE A 68 -5.03 9.61 -1.80
CA ILE A 68 -4.00 9.08 -0.89
C ILE A 68 -4.00 7.55 -0.94
N GLU A 69 -5.17 6.93 -0.85
CA GLU A 69 -5.31 5.47 -0.94
C GLU A 69 -4.78 4.93 -2.27
N SER A 70 -5.16 5.58 -3.38
CA SER A 70 -4.68 5.21 -4.71
C SER A 70 -3.16 5.32 -4.82
N GLN A 71 -2.56 6.39 -4.32
CA GLN A 71 -1.11 6.58 -4.33
C GLN A 71 -0.37 5.53 -3.48
N LEU A 72 -0.91 5.15 -2.32
CA LEU A 72 -0.36 4.08 -1.48
C LEU A 72 -0.45 2.73 -2.20
N MET A 73 -1.59 2.45 -2.84
CA MET A 73 -1.79 1.25 -3.65
C MET A 73 -0.81 1.21 -4.84
N ASP A 74 -0.64 2.32 -5.55
CA ASP A 74 0.28 2.42 -6.69
C ASP A 74 1.74 2.19 -6.27
N LYS A 75 2.13 2.61 -5.07
CA LYS A 75 3.44 2.27 -4.49
C LYS A 75 3.61 0.76 -4.30
N VAL A 76 2.61 0.07 -3.75
CA VAL A 76 2.66 -1.39 -3.59
C VAL A 76 2.77 -2.08 -4.95
N LEU A 77 1.90 -1.72 -5.91
CA LEU A 77 1.92 -2.29 -7.27
C LEU A 77 3.26 -2.02 -7.98
N GLY A 78 3.79 -0.81 -7.84
CA GLY A 78 5.10 -0.43 -8.38
C GLY A 78 6.24 -1.27 -7.79
N LEU A 79 6.23 -1.54 -6.48
CA LEU A 79 7.23 -2.41 -5.83
C LEU A 79 7.13 -3.85 -6.31
N ILE A 80 5.92 -4.40 -6.51
CA ILE A 80 5.72 -5.73 -7.10
C ILE A 80 6.33 -5.80 -8.50
N GLY A 81 6.07 -4.77 -9.33
CA GLY A 81 6.65 -4.67 -10.67
C GLY A 81 8.19 -4.55 -10.67
N LEU A 82 8.75 -3.80 -9.71
CA LEU A 82 10.20 -3.69 -9.52
C LEU A 82 10.83 -5.03 -9.10
N ALA A 83 10.23 -5.70 -8.12
CA ALA A 83 10.66 -7.02 -7.65
C ALA A 83 10.66 -8.05 -8.81
N ARG A 84 9.62 -7.99 -9.67
CA ARG A 84 9.59 -8.84 -10.87
C ARG A 84 10.76 -8.56 -11.82
N ARG A 85 11.03 -7.29 -12.14
CA ARG A 85 12.15 -6.92 -13.02
C ARG A 85 13.49 -7.34 -12.44
N ALA A 86 13.62 -7.37 -11.13
CA ALA A 86 14.80 -7.85 -10.42
C ALA A 86 14.91 -9.39 -10.36
N GLY A 87 13.95 -10.13 -10.95
CA GLY A 87 13.92 -11.59 -10.88
C GLY A 87 13.51 -12.16 -9.52
N ALA A 88 12.99 -11.33 -8.63
CA ALA A 88 12.62 -11.70 -7.25
C ALA A 88 11.17 -12.17 -7.12
N VAL A 89 10.46 -12.45 -8.22
CA VAL A 89 9.07 -12.92 -8.21
C VAL A 89 8.94 -14.21 -9.00
N LEU A 90 8.35 -15.21 -8.38
CA LEU A 90 7.89 -16.43 -9.05
C LEU A 90 6.36 -16.41 -9.07
N ASN A 91 5.75 -16.66 -10.22
CA ASN A 91 4.30 -16.73 -10.36
C ASN A 91 3.86 -18.02 -11.05
N GLY A 92 2.61 -18.37 -10.85
CA GLY A 92 2.00 -19.62 -11.29
C GLY A 92 2.08 -20.71 -10.21
N PHE A 93 0.99 -21.49 -10.15
CA PHE A 93 0.72 -22.43 -9.05
C PHE A 93 1.91 -23.33 -8.69
N SER A 94 2.45 -24.10 -9.67
CA SER A 94 3.53 -25.06 -9.42
C SER A 94 4.84 -24.42 -8.97
N LYS A 95 5.18 -23.23 -9.51
CA LYS A 95 6.41 -22.52 -9.12
C LYS A 95 6.30 -21.97 -7.71
N VAL A 96 5.14 -21.39 -7.36
CA VAL A 96 4.87 -20.86 -6.02
C VAL A 96 4.86 -22.00 -5.00
N GLU A 97 4.18 -23.12 -5.30
CA GLU A 97 4.18 -24.32 -4.46
C GLU A 97 5.60 -24.84 -4.20
N SER A 98 6.41 -24.92 -5.25
CA SER A 98 7.81 -25.36 -5.13
C SER A 98 8.66 -24.39 -4.30
N SER A 99 8.44 -23.07 -4.44
CA SER A 99 9.18 -22.08 -3.65
C SER A 99 8.84 -22.13 -2.17
N LEU A 100 7.56 -22.35 -1.83
CA LEU A 100 7.13 -22.56 -0.46
C LEU A 100 7.78 -23.83 0.14
N LYS A 101 7.67 -24.96 -0.54
CA LYS A 101 8.23 -26.24 -0.09
C LYS A 101 9.76 -26.20 0.08
N SER A 102 10.45 -25.39 -0.69
CA SER A 102 11.92 -25.23 -0.62
C SER A 102 12.37 -24.12 0.35
N GLY A 103 11.45 -23.43 1.05
CA GLY A 103 11.77 -22.33 1.96
C GLY A 103 12.33 -21.09 1.27
N LYS A 104 12.12 -20.92 -0.03
CA LYS A 104 12.59 -19.74 -0.79
C LYS A 104 11.56 -18.60 -0.80
N CYS A 105 10.30 -18.88 -0.48
CA CYS A 105 9.25 -17.88 -0.43
C CYS A 105 9.37 -17.07 0.86
N GLU A 106 9.64 -15.80 0.74
CA GLU A 106 9.73 -14.85 1.87
C GLU A 106 8.39 -14.14 2.10
N LEU A 107 7.58 -13.98 1.04
CA LEU A 107 6.24 -13.40 1.10
C LEU A 107 5.39 -14.02 0.00
N LEU A 108 4.24 -14.58 0.38
CA LEU A 108 3.24 -15.10 -0.54
C LEU A 108 2.18 -14.03 -0.81
N LEU A 109 2.02 -13.66 -2.08
CA LEU A 109 0.91 -12.83 -2.54
C LEU A 109 -0.16 -13.75 -3.14
N THR A 110 -1.40 -13.64 -2.65
CA THR A 110 -2.54 -14.40 -3.17
C THR A 110 -3.65 -13.46 -3.57
N ALA A 111 -4.20 -13.64 -4.77
CA ALA A 111 -5.33 -12.84 -5.22
C ALA A 111 -6.59 -13.12 -4.40
N SER A 112 -7.30 -12.04 -4.02
CA SER A 112 -8.50 -12.12 -3.16
C SER A 112 -9.69 -12.83 -3.85
N ASP A 113 -9.74 -12.78 -5.17
CA ASP A 113 -10.76 -13.37 -6.05
C ASP A 113 -10.35 -14.71 -6.66
N GLY A 114 -9.23 -15.31 -6.22
CA GLY A 114 -8.80 -16.64 -6.65
C GLY A 114 -9.72 -17.75 -6.15
N ALA A 115 -9.79 -18.89 -6.87
CA ALA A 115 -10.57 -20.05 -6.47
C ALA A 115 -10.19 -20.54 -5.07
N GLU A 116 -11.18 -20.86 -4.25
CA GLU A 116 -11.04 -21.17 -2.83
C GLU A 116 -10.08 -22.33 -2.58
N ASP A 117 -10.24 -23.43 -3.32
CA ASP A 117 -9.38 -24.62 -3.17
C ASP A 117 -7.89 -24.30 -3.38
N GLY A 118 -7.59 -23.48 -4.42
CA GLY A 118 -6.23 -23.05 -4.71
C GLY A 118 -5.66 -22.16 -3.63
N ARG A 119 -6.48 -21.23 -3.13
CA ARG A 119 -6.09 -20.32 -2.03
C ARG A 119 -5.84 -21.09 -0.75
N MET A 120 -6.76 -21.97 -0.33
CA MET A 120 -6.61 -22.80 0.87
C MET A 120 -5.37 -23.68 0.81
N LYS A 121 -5.06 -24.27 -0.35
CA LYS A 121 -3.85 -25.09 -0.50
C LYS A 121 -2.59 -24.26 -0.30
N MET A 122 -2.51 -23.07 -0.89
CA MET A 122 -1.35 -22.18 -0.73
C MET A 122 -1.23 -21.66 0.71
N THR A 123 -2.34 -21.31 1.35
CA THR A 123 -2.36 -20.88 2.75
C THR A 123 -1.81 -21.97 3.67
N ARG A 124 -2.27 -23.20 3.56
CA ARG A 124 -1.74 -24.32 4.36
C ARG A 124 -0.24 -24.55 4.17
N LEU A 125 0.24 -24.41 2.93
CA LEU A 125 1.67 -24.53 2.65
C LEU A 125 2.46 -23.38 3.24
N ALA A 126 1.97 -22.14 3.16
CA ALA A 126 2.60 -20.98 3.74
C ALA A 126 2.68 -21.07 5.28
N GLU A 127 1.59 -21.49 5.93
CA GLU A 127 1.52 -21.74 7.37
C GLU A 127 2.54 -22.81 7.81
N ALA A 128 2.61 -23.91 7.08
CA ALA A 128 3.51 -25.03 7.40
C ALA A 128 5.00 -24.63 7.38
N VAL A 129 5.36 -23.62 6.58
CA VAL A 129 6.74 -23.10 6.47
C VAL A 129 6.90 -21.73 7.12
N GLN A 130 5.89 -21.24 7.84
CA GLN A 130 5.85 -19.92 8.48
C GLN A 130 6.14 -18.76 7.51
N CYS A 131 5.73 -18.89 6.26
CA CYS A 131 5.83 -17.84 5.25
C CYS A 131 4.65 -16.87 5.41
N GLN A 132 4.94 -15.59 5.52
CA GLN A 132 3.90 -14.55 5.56
C GLN A 132 3.09 -14.57 4.27
N GLN A 133 1.77 -14.47 4.40
CA GLN A 133 0.83 -14.37 3.29
C GLN A 133 0.05 -13.07 3.34
N VAL A 134 -0.14 -12.47 2.17
CA VAL A 134 -0.98 -11.28 1.99
C VAL A 134 -2.00 -11.53 0.91
N THR A 135 -3.28 -11.21 1.23
CA THR A 135 -4.43 -11.44 0.34
C THR A 135 -5.31 -10.19 0.35
N PHE A 136 -5.02 -9.22 -0.51
CA PHE A 136 -5.79 -7.98 -0.60
C PHE A 136 -6.01 -7.50 -2.04
N LEU A 137 -5.14 -7.92 -2.98
CA LEU A 137 -5.25 -7.54 -4.38
C LEU A 137 -6.15 -8.52 -5.15
N PRO A 138 -7.08 -8.04 -5.98
CA PRO A 138 -7.72 -8.90 -6.97
C PRO A 138 -6.73 -9.35 -8.06
N SER A 139 -7.01 -10.50 -8.67
CA SER A 139 -6.14 -11.12 -9.69
C SER A 139 -5.82 -10.18 -10.86
N ALA A 140 -6.76 -9.33 -11.25
CA ALA A 140 -6.54 -8.33 -12.30
C ALA A 140 -5.43 -7.33 -11.93
N ARG A 141 -5.41 -6.82 -10.68
CA ARG A 141 -4.38 -5.90 -10.18
C ARG A 141 -3.02 -6.58 -10.05
N LEU A 142 -3.00 -7.79 -9.50
CA LEU A 142 -1.77 -8.58 -9.37
C LEU A 142 -1.18 -8.92 -10.74
N SER A 143 -2.04 -9.32 -11.68
CA SER A 143 -1.66 -9.60 -13.07
C SER A 143 -1.06 -8.37 -13.76
N MET A 144 -1.70 -7.21 -13.61
CA MET A 144 -1.21 -5.95 -14.17
C MET A 144 0.15 -5.57 -13.60
N ALA A 145 0.35 -5.62 -12.28
CA ALA A 145 1.62 -5.31 -11.63
C ALA A 145 2.77 -6.23 -12.09
N LEU A 146 2.42 -7.48 -12.38
CA LEU A 146 3.37 -8.48 -12.88
C LEU A 146 3.45 -8.49 -14.43
N GLY A 147 2.69 -7.66 -15.15
CA GLY A 147 2.63 -7.67 -16.62
C GLY A 147 2.39 -9.08 -17.18
N GLN A 148 1.48 -9.81 -16.56
CA GLN A 148 1.09 -11.19 -16.87
C GLN A 148 -0.43 -11.27 -16.92
N THR A 149 -0.96 -12.39 -17.34
CA THR A 149 -2.41 -12.66 -17.32
C THR A 149 -2.73 -13.75 -16.30
N ASN A 150 -3.88 -13.63 -15.65
CA ASN A 150 -4.41 -14.66 -14.75
C ASN A 150 -3.45 -15.09 -13.61
N VAL A 151 -2.82 -14.12 -12.95
CA VAL A 151 -1.97 -14.40 -11.79
C VAL A 151 -2.83 -14.45 -10.52
N ILE A 152 -2.90 -15.62 -9.91
CA ILE A 152 -3.61 -15.82 -8.64
C ILE A 152 -2.62 -15.88 -7.47
N HIS A 153 -1.44 -16.48 -7.68
CA HIS A 153 -0.41 -16.62 -6.66
C HIS A 153 0.93 -16.14 -7.17
N ALA A 154 1.65 -15.40 -6.34
CA ALA A 154 3.03 -15.00 -6.58
C ALA A 154 3.85 -15.14 -5.30
N SER A 155 5.05 -15.67 -5.43
CA SER A 155 6.04 -15.79 -4.36
C SER A 155 7.10 -14.73 -4.55
N ILE A 156 7.33 -13.94 -3.52
CA ILE A 156 8.48 -13.03 -3.45
C ILE A 156 9.64 -13.79 -2.85
N ILE A 157 10.75 -13.80 -3.58
CA ILE A 157 12.00 -14.41 -3.15
C ILE A 157 13.01 -13.31 -2.82
N GLY A 158 13.76 -13.50 -1.74
CA GLY A 158 14.72 -12.51 -1.24
C GLY A 158 14.13 -11.53 -0.23
N SER A 159 14.69 -11.59 0.98
CA SER A 159 14.20 -10.89 2.18
C SER A 159 14.12 -9.37 1.99
N GLY A 160 15.03 -8.75 1.28
CA GLY A 160 15.00 -7.30 1.04
C GLY A 160 13.77 -6.84 0.24
N TRP A 161 13.27 -7.64 -0.69
CA TRP A 161 12.04 -7.35 -1.43
C TRP A 161 10.80 -7.60 -0.58
N ALA A 162 10.78 -8.69 0.17
CA ALA A 162 9.69 -9.01 1.08
C ALA A 162 9.52 -7.92 2.15
N GLN A 163 10.60 -7.48 2.78
CA GLN A 163 10.56 -6.39 3.78
C GLN A 163 10.02 -5.09 3.21
N ARG A 164 10.49 -4.66 2.02
CA ARG A 164 10.00 -3.44 1.38
C ARG A 164 8.52 -3.52 1.00
N LEU A 165 8.08 -4.66 0.50
CA LEU A 165 6.68 -4.91 0.17
C LEU A 165 5.81 -4.91 1.42
N ASN A 166 6.21 -5.63 2.47
CA ASN A 166 5.49 -5.64 3.74
C ASN A 166 5.34 -4.23 4.31
N ALA A 167 6.40 -3.46 4.40
CA ALA A 167 6.34 -2.08 4.90
C ALA A 167 5.36 -1.20 4.09
N SER A 168 5.31 -1.38 2.76
CA SER A 168 4.39 -0.62 1.90
C SER A 168 2.94 -1.10 2.04
N ILE A 169 2.72 -2.41 2.20
CA ILE A 169 1.40 -3.02 2.43
C ILE A 169 0.87 -2.63 3.81
N ASP A 170 1.71 -2.68 4.84
CA ASP A 170 1.36 -2.29 6.20
C ASP A 170 0.95 -0.81 6.25
N ARG A 171 1.66 0.06 5.54
CA ARG A 171 1.30 1.48 5.44
C ARG A 171 -0.06 1.69 4.78
N LEU A 172 -0.36 0.98 3.70
CA LEU A 172 -1.66 1.00 3.04
C LEU A 172 -2.76 0.47 3.98
N SER A 173 -2.52 -0.67 4.63
CA SER A 173 -3.45 -1.29 5.57
C SER A 173 -3.73 -0.36 6.76
N LEU A 174 -2.69 0.26 7.29
CA LEU A 174 -2.80 1.23 8.38
C LEU A 174 -3.64 2.45 7.96
N TYR A 175 -3.43 2.95 6.73
CA TYR A 175 -4.24 4.05 6.20
C TYR A 175 -5.72 3.69 6.13
N VAL A 176 -6.05 2.52 5.58
CA VAL A 176 -7.45 2.10 5.34
C VAL A 176 -8.15 1.67 6.62
N ASN A 177 -7.47 0.91 7.49
CA ASN A 177 -8.07 0.21 8.63
C ASN A 177 -7.61 0.75 10.00
N GLY A 178 -6.60 1.63 10.01
CA GLY A 178 -6.09 2.20 11.25
C GLY A 178 -7.10 3.14 11.91
N HIS A 179 -7.22 3.03 13.23
CA HIS A 179 -7.98 3.96 14.06
C HIS A 179 -7.05 4.46 15.17
N GLU A 180 -7.17 5.73 15.51
CA GLU A 180 -6.58 6.25 16.73
C GLU A 180 -7.21 5.51 17.91
N ALA A 181 -6.40 4.88 18.75
CA ALA A 181 -6.91 4.30 20.00
C ALA A 181 -7.37 5.46 20.89
N ALA A 182 -8.68 5.49 21.18
CA ALA A 182 -9.31 6.48 22.05
C ALA A 182 -8.79 6.42 23.49
#